data_794e7db9184de68d7781c5c588b964f0
#
_entry.id   794e7db9184de68d7781c5c588b964f0
#
_cell.length_a   1.000
_cell.length_b   1.000
_cell.length_c   1.000
_cell.angle_alpha   90.00
_cell.angle_beta   90.00
_cell.angle_gamma   90.00
#
_symmetry.space_group_name_H-M   'P 1'
#
loop_
_entity.id
_entity.type
_entity.pdbx_description
1 polymer ?
#
loop_
_entity_poly.entity_id
_entity_poly.type
_entity_poly.pdbx_seq_one_letter_code
_entity_poly.pdbx_strand_id
1 'polypeptide(L)'
;DCMMSSDTAMLLARATGVPVVTVASVFQKEPQVLIAHEDVKSFDELKGKTLFIGAASHRTWWPWLKAKYGLADSQVRPYTFNIQPFIADRNSAMQGFLTSEPFAIQRAGVKANVLMFADHGYPAYNTTISCMEETVSKRKTAVAAFVRATMEGWKSYLANPAPANALIRKDNPNMTEEQLAYSVAKLK
;
A
#
# COMPACT_ATOMS: atom_id res chain seq x y z
N ASP A 1 0.78 16.92 15.06
CA ASP A 1 -0.49 16.42 15.62
C ASP A 1 -0.74 14.95 15.25
N CYS A 2 -1.47 14.66 14.14
CA CYS A 2 -1.71 13.30 13.66
C CYS A 2 -1.39 13.19 12.18
N MET A 3 -1.10 11.97 11.72
CA MET A 3 -0.81 11.68 10.31
C MET A 3 -1.30 10.29 9.95
N MET A 4 -1.47 10.04 8.65
CA MET A 4 -1.65 8.70 8.11
C MET A 4 -0.31 8.14 7.65
N SER A 5 -0.05 6.86 7.97
CA SER A 5 1.21 6.18 7.65
C SER A 5 1.03 4.67 7.63
N SER A 6 2.11 3.91 7.49
CA SER A 6 2.15 2.48 7.80
C SER A 6 2.58 2.26 9.26
N ASP A 7 2.16 1.16 9.85
CA ASP A 7 2.58 0.78 11.21
C ASP A 7 4.10 0.57 11.30
N THR A 8 4.70 -0.07 10.31
CA THR A 8 6.15 -0.29 10.25
C THR A 8 6.93 1.02 10.28
N ALA A 9 6.47 2.05 9.55
CA ALA A 9 7.09 3.37 9.59
C ALA A 9 6.97 4.00 10.98
N MET A 10 5.84 3.80 11.67
CA MET A 10 5.64 4.30 13.04
C MET A 10 6.50 3.56 14.05
N LEU A 11 6.68 2.26 13.92
CA LEU A 11 7.60 1.47 14.75
C LEU A 11 9.05 1.96 14.59
N LEU A 12 9.48 2.23 13.34
CA LEU A 12 10.80 2.78 13.07
C LEU A 12 10.97 4.19 13.67
N ALA A 13 9.97 5.06 13.53
CA ALA A 13 9.99 6.39 14.13
C ALA A 13 10.10 6.29 15.66
N ARG A 14 9.32 5.41 16.28
CA ARG A 14 9.39 5.18 17.74
C ARG A 14 10.74 4.63 18.19
N ALA A 15 11.33 3.73 17.41
CA ALA A 15 12.67 3.19 17.70
C ALA A 15 13.78 4.27 17.67
N THR A 16 13.55 5.38 16.95
CA THR A 16 14.46 6.55 16.93
C THR A 16 14.08 7.62 17.94
N GLY A 17 13.16 7.33 18.88
CA GLY A 17 12.78 8.22 19.98
C GLY A 17 11.65 9.19 19.66
N VAL A 18 11.00 9.09 18.49
CA VAL A 18 9.83 9.94 18.19
C VAL A 18 8.62 9.45 18.99
N PRO A 19 8.00 10.31 19.86
CA PRO A 19 6.90 9.89 20.73
C PRO A 19 5.58 9.85 19.98
N VAL A 20 5.43 8.88 19.07
CA VAL A 20 4.20 8.63 18.30
C VAL A 20 3.46 7.41 18.82
N VAL A 21 2.13 7.41 18.68
CA VAL A 21 1.26 6.27 18.98
C VAL A 21 0.23 6.10 17.87
N THR A 22 0.03 4.88 17.42
CA THR A 22 -1.02 4.54 16.46
C THR A 22 -2.35 4.39 17.22
N VAL A 23 -3.36 5.14 16.79
CA VAL A 23 -4.68 5.19 17.41
C VAL A 23 -5.77 4.47 16.61
N ALA A 24 -5.53 4.23 15.32
CA ALA A 24 -6.41 3.44 14.46
C ALA A 24 -5.68 2.92 13.22
N SER A 25 -6.25 1.92 12.56
CA SER A 25 -5.83 1.46 11.24
C SER A 25 -7.04 1.33 10.32
N VAL A 26 -6.92 1.84 9.10
CA VAL A 26 -7.97 1.70 8.07
C VAL A 26 -7.92 0.28 7.49
N PHE A 27 -6.73 -0.19 7.10
CA PHE A 27 -6.56 -1.52 6.56
C PHE A 27 -6.06 -2.50 7.63
N GLN A 28 -6.88 -3.49 7.94
CA GLN A 28 -6.55 -4.61 8.81
C GLN A 28 -5.64 -5.63 8.10
N LYS A 29 -5.63 -5.59 6.78
CA LYS A 29 -4.81 -6.41 5.91
C LYS A 29 -3.99 -5.47 5.01
N GLU A 30 -2.67 -5.65 5.00
CA GLU A 30 -1.77 -4.81 4.19
C GLU A 30 -2.10 -4.95 2.69
N PRO A 31 -2.51 -3.86 2.00
CA PRO A 31 -2.88 -3.92 0.59
C PRO A 31 -1.70 -3.83 -0.37
N GLN A 32 -0.47 -3.77 0.12
CA GLN A 32 0.71 -3.82 -0.74
C GLN A 32 0.91 -5.20 -1.34
N VAL A 33 1.36 -5.19 -2.58
CA VAL A 33 1.53 -6.38 -3.40
C VAL A 33 2.85 -6.33 -4.14
N LEU A 34 3.34 -7.49 -4.55
CA LEU A 34 4.26 -7.61 -5.66
C LEU A 34 3.49 -8.11 -6.88
N ILE A 35 3.70 -7.49 -8.00
CA ILE A 35 3.06 -7.84 -9.27
C ILE A 35 4.13 -8.46 -10.16
N ALA A 36 3.87 -9.66 -10.64
CA ALA A 36 4.78 -10.41 -11.49
C ALA A 36 4.08 -10.82 -12.78
N HIS A 37 4.84 -11.13 -13.82
CA HIS A 37 4.26 -11.66 -15.06
C HIS A 37 3.57 -13.01 -14.84
N GLU A 38 2.70 -13.43 -15.76
CA GLU A 38 1.78 -14.57 -15.62
C GLU A 38 2.44 -15.93 -15.36
N ASP A 39 3.73 -16.06 -15.70
CA ASP A 39 4.56 -17.24 -15.46
C ASP A 39 5.02 -17.37 -14.01
N VAL A 40 5.00 -16.30 -13.21
CA VAL A 40 5.42 -16.27 -11.81
C VAL A 40 4.21 -16.34 -10.89
N LYS A 41 4.10 -17.38 -10.09
CA LYS A 41 2.92 -17.64 -9.24
C LYS A 41 3.19 -17.56 -7.74
N SER A 42 4.46 -17.47 -7.36
CA SER A 42 4.87 -17.41 -5.96
C SER A 42 6.08 -16.50 -5.76
N PHE A 43 6.32 -16.10 -4.51
CA PHE A 43 7.51 -15.34 -4.16
C PHE A 43 8.81 -16.13 -4.31
N ASP A 44 8.76 -17.46 -4.22
CA ASP A 44 9.94 -18.33 -4.41
C ASP A 44 10.51 -18.25 -5.84
N GLU A 45 9.65 -17.97 -6.80
CA GLU A 45 10.00 -17.87 -8.24
C GLU A 45 10.61 -16.50 -8.61
N LEU A 46 10.78 -15.60 -7.63
CA LEU A 46 11.37 -14.28 -7.85
C LEU A 46 12.89 -14.26 -7.83
N LYS A 47 13.54 -15.37 -7.47
CA LYS A 47 15.00 -15.47 -7.47
C LYS A 47 15.56 -15.20 -8.86
N GLY A 48 16.53 -14.28 -8.94
CA GLY A 48 17.17 -13.89 -10.20
C GLY A 48 16.37 -12.93 -11.07
N LYS A 49 15.13 -12.57 -10.70
CA LYS A 49 14.32 -11.58 -11.43
C LYS A 49 14.65 -10.15 -10.99
N THR A 50 14.46 -9.19 -11.88
CA THR A 50 14.52 -7.76 -11.55
C THR A 50 13.32 -7.37 -10.69
N LEU A 51 13.55 -6.69 -9.58
CA LEU A 51 12.49 -6.25 -8.66
C LEU A 51 12.45 -4.72 -8.59
N PHE A 52 11.39 -4.12 -9.14
CA PHE A 52 11.17 -2.68 -9.07
C PHE A 52 10.54 -2.31 -7.72
N ILE A 53 11.34 -1.71 -6.83
CA ILE A 53 10.97 -1.41 -5.44
C ILE A 53 11.22 0.06 -5.14
N GLY A 54 10.26 0.73 -4.52
CA GLY A 54 10.38 2.13 -4.11
C GLY A 54 11.29 2.31 -2.89
N ALA A 55 11.90 3.48 -2.79
CA ALA A 55 12.88 3.78 -1.75
C ALA A 55 12.36 3.55 -0.31
N ALA A 56 11.11 3.92 -0.02
CA ALA A 56 10.51 3.71 1.30
C ALA A 56 10.39 2.23 1.68
N SER A 57 10.18 1.36 0.70
CA SER A 57 9.98 -0.08 0.90
C SER A 57 11.22 -0.82 1.38
N HIS A 58 12.41 -0.26 1.15
CA HIS A 58 13.69 -0.82 1.64
C HIS A 58 13.76 -0.88 3.17
N ARG A 59 13.00 -0.04 3.87
CA ARG A 59 12.97 0.00 5.34
C ARG A 59 11.70 -0.62 5.94
N THR A 60 10.75 -1.04 5.10
CA THR A 60 9.48 -1.61 5.55
C THR A 60 9.39 -3.10 5.22
N TRP A 61 8.75 -3.48 4.14
CA TRP A 61 8.48 -4.89 3.80
C TRP A 61 9.63 -5.61 3.08
N TRP A 62 10.54 -4.90 2.42
CA TRP A 62 11.63 -5.53 1.67
C TRP A 62 12.55 -6.40 2.54
N PRO A 63 13.00 -5.97 3.75
CA PRO A 63 13.80 -6.83 4.62
C PRO A 63 13.10 -8.14 4.96
N TRP A 64 11.80 -8.10 5.22
CA TRP A 64 10.99 -9.28 5.48
C TRP A 64 10.93 -10.20 4.25
N LEU A 65 10.60 -9.66 3.09
CA LEU A 65 10.47 -10.43 1.86
C LEU A 65 11.82 -11.09 1.48
N LYS A 66 12.89 -10.31 1.55
CA LYS A 66 14.25 -10.78 1.28
C LYS A 66 14.66 -11.94 2.18
N ALA A 67 14.45 -11.80 3.48
CA ALA A 67 14.80 -12.82 4.47
C ALA A 67 13.98 -14.10 4.28
N LYS A 68 12.67 -13.95 4.03
CA LYS A 68 11.76 -15.10 3.93
C LYS A 68 12.00 -15.94 2.68
N TYR A 69 12.28 -15.30 1.55
CA TYR A 69 12.36 -15.99 0.24
C TYR A 69 13.78 -16.04 -0.34
N GLY A 70 14.80 -15.61 0.42
CA GLY A 70 16.20 -15.68 0.00
C GLY A 70 16.49 -14.79 -1.23
N LEU A 71 15.88 -13.61 -1.29
CA LEU A 71 16.10 -12.63 -2.35
C LEU A 71 17.33 -11.77 -2.04
N ALA A 72 17.88 -11.08 -3.05
CA ALA A 72 19.10 -10.30 -2.93
C ALA A 72 18.88 -8.82 -3.31
N ASP A 73 19.58 -7.92 -2.63
CA ASP A 73 19.55 -6.48 -2.94
C ASP A 73 20.02 -6.16 -4.37
N SER A 74 20.87 -7.03 -4.95
CA SER A 74 21.34 -6.91 -6.34
C SER A 74 20.22 -7.01 -7.39
N GLN A 75 19.07 -7.62 -7.04
CA GLN A 75 17.90 -7.73 -7.89
C GLN A 75 17.11 -6.42 -7.96
N VAL A 76 17.29 -5.53 -6.98
CA VAL A 76 16.42 -4.35 -6.82
C VAL A 76 16.81 -3.25 -7.79
N ARG A 77 15.78 -2.64 -8.38
CA ARG A 77 15.86 -1.43 -9.20
C ARG A 77 14.83 -0.42 -8.68
N PRO A 78 15.08 0.89 -8.83
CA PRO A 78 14.15 1.91 -8.36
C PRO A 78 12.77 1.80 -9.03
N TYR A 79 11.72 1.84 -8.24
CA TYR A 79 10.35 2.04 -8.70
C TYR A 79 9.95 3.51 -8.51
N THR A 80 9.54 4.15 -9.61
CA THR A 80 9.24 5.59 -9.68
C THR A 80 7.76 5.85 -10.04
N PHE A 81 6.86 4.96 -9.61
CA PHE A 81 5.43 5.02 -9.94
C PHE A 81 5.12 4.92 -11.44
N ASN A 82 6.03 4.30 -12.20
CA ASN A 82 5.89 4.05 -13.62
C ASN A 82 5.92 2.55 -13.88
N ILE A 83 4.87 2.02 -14.53
CA ILE A 83 4.73 0.59 -14.83
C ILE A 83 5.50 0.16 -16.09
N GLN A 84 5.99 1.10 -16.90
CA GLN A 84 6.61 0.80 -18.20
C GLN A 84 7.88 -0.07 -18.09
N PRO A 85 8.78 0.11 -17.10
CA PRO A 85 9.92 -0.78 -16.93
C PRO A 85 9.51 -2.24 -16.68
N PHE A 86 8.43 -2.47 -15.90
CA PHE A 86 7.88 -3.81 -15.68
C PHE A 86 7.28 -4.40 -16.97
N ILE A 87 6.54 -3.61 -17.72
CA ILE A 87 5.93 -4.05 -18.99
C ILE A 87 7.00 -4.45 -19.98
N ALA A 88 8.11 -3.70 -20.06
CA ALA A 88 9.20 -3.93 -21.00
C ALA A 88 10.10 -5.12 -20.63
N ASP A 89 10.24 -5.43 -19.34
CA ASP A 89 11.10 -6.52 -18.84
C ASP A 89 10.25 -7.69 -18.32
N ARG A 90 10.06 -8.72 -19.14
CA ARG A 90 9.33 -9.93 -18.75
C ARG A 90 10.00 -10.74 -17.64
N ASN A 91 11.29 -10.52 -17.39
CA ASN A 91 12.00 -11.15 -16.26
C ASN A 91 12.00 -10.26 -15.01
N SER A 92 10.89 -9.56 -14.77
CA SER A 92 10.78 -8.64 -13.64
C SER A 92 9.51 -8.84 -12.83
N ALA A 93 9.51 -8.23 -11.64
CA ALA A 93 8.32 -7.98 -10.84
C ALA A 93 8.41 -6.56 -10.26
N MET A 94 7.27 -6.01 -9.86
CA MET A 94 7.20 -4.66 -9.32
C MET A 94 6.31 -4.57 -8.10
N GLN A 95 6.64 -3.66 -7.19
CA GLN A 95 5.71 -3.32 -6.12
C GLN A 95 4.47 -2.63 -6.66
N GLY A 96 3.40 -2.72 -5.90
CA GLY A 96 2.17 -1.99 -6.17
C GLY A 96 1.22 -2.02 -4.99
N PHE A 97 0.11 -1.34 -5.16
CA PHE A 97 -1.05 -1.42 -4.29
C PHE A 97 -2.16 -2.15 -5.00
N LEU A 98 -2.86 -3.03 -4.30
CA LEU A 98 -3.95 -3.85 -4.84
C LEU A 98 -4.99 -3.03 -5.62
N THR A 99 -5.19 -1.78 -5.24
CA THR A 99 -6.19 -0.86 -5.81
C THR A 99 -5.70 -0.02 -6.98
N SER A 100 -4.44 -0.12 -7.39
CA SER A 100 -3.80 0.81 -8.33
C SER A 100 -3.10 0.10 -9.50
N GLU A 101 -1.85 -0.31 -9.33
CA GLU A 101 -0.99 -0.82 -10.39
C GLU A 101 -1.56 -2.05 -11.13
N PRO A 102 -2.22 -3.02 -10.47
CA PRO A 102 -2.79 -4.15 -11.19
C PRO A 102 -3.81 -3.72 -12.26
N PHE A 103 -4.60 -2.69 -11.98
CA PHE A 103 -5.52 -2.11 -12.95
C PHE A 103 -4.79 -1.49 -14.15
N ALA A 104 -3.76 -0.67 -13.87
CA ALA A 104 -2.99 -0.03 -14.92
C ALA A 104 -2.29 -1.04 -15.84
N ILE A 105 -1.73 -2.12 -15.27
CA ILE A 105 -1.08 -3.21 -16.00
C ILE A 105 -2.10 -3.97 -16.86
N GLN A 106 -3.28 -4.27 -16.31
CA GLN A 106 -4.37 -4.88 -17.05
C GLN A 106 -4.83 -4.01 -18.23
N ARG A 107 -4.96 -2.70 -18.03
CA ARG A 107 -5.28 -1.72 -19.09
C ARG A 107 -4.21 -1.65 -20.17
N ALA A 108 -2.96 -1.90 -19.84
CA ALA A 108 -1.85 -2.00 -20.80
C ALA A 108 -1.83 -3.36 -21.55
N GLY A 109 -2.80 -4.25 -21.32
CA GLY A 109 -2.91 -5.54 -21.99
C GLY A 109 -1.93 -6.60 -21.49
N VAL A 110 -1.28 -6.38 -20.36
CA VAL A 110 -0.32 -7.32 -19.76
C VAL A 110 -1.03 -8.21 -18.73
N LYS A 111 -0.86 -9.52 -18.88
CA LYS A 111 -1.29 -10.49 -17.87
C LYS A 111 -0.27 -10.56 -16.74
N ALA A 112 -0.74 -10.42 -15.52
CA ALA A 112 0.11 -10.43 -14.36
C ALA A 112 -0.56 -11.13 -13.17
N ASN A 113 0.25 -11.73 -12.31
CA ASN A 113 -0.16 -12.27 -11.04
C ASN A 113 0.10 -11.24 -9.94
N VAL A 114 -0.82 -11.13 -9.01
CA VAL A 114 -0.77 -10.21 -7.87
C VAL A 114 -0.49 -11.03 -6.61
N LEU A 115 0.70 -10.86 -6.06
CA LEU A 115 1.16 -11.57 -4.86
C LEU A 115 1.02 -10.64 -3.65
N MET A 116 0.00 -10.85 -2.83
CA MET A 116 -0.30 -10.00 -1.69
C MET A 116 0.56 -10.40 -0.49
N PHE A 117 1.29 -9.45 0.09
CA PHE A 117 2.19 -9.73 1.23
C PHE A 117 1.44 -10.27 2.44
N ALA A 118 0.26 -9.74 2.73
CA ALA A 118 -0.56 -10.18 3.84
C ALA A 118 -0.99 -11.64 3.74
N ASP A 119 -1.24 -12.16 2.53
CA ASP A 119 -1.61 -13.57 2.31
C ASP A 119 -0.43 -14.53 2.54
N HIS A 120 0.77 -13.98 2.62
CA HIS A 120 2.01 -14.73 2.82
C HIS A 120 2.66 -14.46 4.17
N GLY A 121 1.89 -13.91 5.12
CA GLY A 121 2.31 -13.75 6.51
C GLY A 121 3.10 -12.47 6.81
N TYR A 122 2.99 -11.44 5.98
CA TYR A 122 3.43 -10.10 6.36
C TYR A 122 2.41 -9.50 7.34
N PRO A 123 2.78 -9.24 8.60
CA PRO A 123 1.81 -8.98 9.66
C PRO A 123 1.43 -7.50 9.80
N ALA A 124 1.75 -6.66 8.82
CA ALA A 124 1.60 -5.22 8.94
C ALA A 124 0.17 -4.74 8.72
N TYR A 125 -0.20 -3.67 9.43
CA TYR A 125 -1.34 -2.82 9.12
C TYR A 125 -0.92 -1.67 8.21
N ASN A 126 -1.84 -1.14 7.42
CA ASN A 126 -1.57 0.01 6.58
C ASN A 126 -2.62 1.10 6.74
N THR A 127 -2.25 2.31 6.27
CA THR A 127 -3.09 3.51 6.41
C THR A 127 -3.51 3.68 7.87
N THR A 128 -2.50 3.61 8.76
CA THR A 128 -2.69 3.84 10.19
C THR A 128 -2.85 5.33 10.48
N ILE A 129 -3.68 5.66 11.44
CA ILE A 129 -3.75 7.01 12.03
C ILE A 129 -2.83 6.99 13.24
N SER A 130 -1.78 7.80 13.18
CA SER A 130 -0.79 7.92 14.24
C SER A 130 -0.67 9.36 14.69
N CYS A 131 -0.62 9.57 16.00
CA CYS A 131 -0.56 10.89 16.62
C CYS A 131 0.63 10.99 17.57
N MET A 132 1.10 12.21 17.84
CA MET A 132 2.05 12.44 18.92
C MET A 132 1.40 12.09 20.28
N GLU A 133 2.16 11.48 21.19
CA GLU A 133 1.67 11.14 22.54
C GLU A 133 1.10 12.37 23.26
N GLU A 134 1.74 13.53 23.09
CA GLU A 134 1.27 14.79 23.62
C GLU A 134 -0.12 15.18 23.08
N THR A 135 -0.35 14.98 21.77
CA THR A 135 -1.65 15.26 21.16
C THR A 135 -2.72 14.34 21.72
N VAL A 136 -2.41 13.05 21.87
CA VAL A 136 -3.37 12.07 22.44
C VAL A 136 -3.69 12.43 23.90
N SER A 137 -2.70 12.81 24.71
CA SER A 137 -2.92 13.13 26.12
C SER A 137 -3.69 14.43 26.32
N LYS A 138 -3.30 15.51 25.60
CA LYS A 138 -3.89 16.85 25.77
C LYS A 138 -5.20 17.05 25.01
N ARG A 139 -5.44 16.29 23.94
CA ARG A 139 -6.59 16.47 23.04
C ARG A 139 -7.36 15.17 22.81
N LYS A 140 -7.48 14.35 23.84
CA LYS A 140 -8.07 12.99 23.78
C LYS A 140 -9.45 12.98 23.10
N THR A 141 -10.33 13.90 23.46
CA THR A 141 -11.68 13.99 22.87
C THR A 141 -11.63 14.29 21.37
N ALA A 142 -10.75 15.20 20.94
CA ALA A 142 -10.60 15.54 19.53
C ALA A 142 -10.01 14.37 18.72
N VAL A 143 -9.03 13.66 19.27
CA VAL A 143 -8.45 12.45 18.62
C VAL A 143 -9.52 11.36 18.49
N ALA A 144 -10.30 11.10 19.53
CA ALA A 144 -11.38 10.12 19.48
C ALA A 144 -12.47 10.50 18.47
N ALA A 145 -12.83 11.79 18.37
CA ALA A 145 -13.78 12.29 17.39
C ALA A 145 -13.23 12.14 15.95
N PHE A 146 -11.95 12.44 15.74
CA PHE A 146 -11.29 12.30 14.45
C PHE A 146 -11.27 10.83 13.98
N VAL A 147 -10.89 9.89 14.85
CA VAL A 147 -10.91 8.45 14.54
C VAL A 147 -12.32 8.00 14.17
N ARG A 148 -13.33 8.38 14.97
CA ARG A 148 -14.73 8.04 14.68
C ARG A 148 -15.20 8.59 13.35
N ALA A 149 -14.96 9.87 13.08
CA ALA A 149 -15.31 10.50 11.81
C ALA A 149 -14.64 9.83 10.61
N THR A 150 -13.37 9.42 10.75
CA THR A 150 -12.67 8.66 9.72
C THR A 150 -13.32 7.31 9.46
N MET A 151 -13.68 6.56 10.51
CA MET A 151 -14.38 5.28 10.38
C MET A 151 -15.77 5.42 9.72
N GLU A 152 -16.50 6.44 10.10
CA GLU A 152 -17.81 6.76 9.51
C GLU A 152 -17.67 7.17 8.04
N GLY A 153 -16.65 7.97 7.71
CA GLY A 153 -16.32 8.36 6.35
C GLY A 153 -16.02 7.16 5.45
N TRP A 154 -15.21 6.22 5.93
CA TRP A 154 -14.93 4.98 5.18
C TRP A 154 -16.17 4.11 4.99
N LYS A 155 -17.01 3.93 6.01
CA LYS A 155 -18.29 3.20 5.90
C LYS A 155 -19.20 3.86 4.88
N SER A 156 -19.35 5.18 4.93
CA SER A 156 -20.15 5.95 3.98
C SER A 156 -19.61 5.81 2.55
N TYR A 157 -18.30 5.93 2.36
CA TYR A 157 -17.67 5.76 1.05
C TYR A 157 -17.92 4.37 0.46
N LEU A 158 -17.72 3.32 1.23
CA LEU A 158 -17.92 1.94 0.75
C LEU A 158 -19.40 1.62 0.47
N ALA A 159 -20.32 2.27 1.17
CA ALA A 159 -21.77 2.15 0.91
C ALA A 159 -22.20 2.89 -0.36
N ASN A 160 -21.71 4.11 -0.55
CA ASN A 160 -22.00 4.95 -1.72
C ASN A 160 -20.77 5.77 -2.13
N PRO A 161 -19.90 5.26 -3.01
CA PRO A 161 -18.67 5.94 -3.40
C PRO A 161 -18.88 7.14 -4.34
N ALA A 162 -20.04 7.27 -4.97
CA ALA A 162 -20.28 8.24 -6.06
C ALA A 162 -19.98 9.70 -5.67
N PRO A 163 -20.42 10.24 -4.52
CA PRO A 163 -20.11 11.62 -4.15
C PRO A 163 -18.63 11.89 -3.95
N ALA A 164 -17.92 10.96 -3.30
CA ALA A 164 -16.48 11.10 -3.07
C ALA A 164 -15.68 10.89 -4.36
N ASN A 165 -16.08 9.95 -5.21
CA ASN A 165 -15.46 9.74 -6.52
C ASN A 165 -15.56 10.99 -7.42
N ALA A 166 -16.66 11.72 -7.37
CA ALA A 166 -16.81 12.97 -8.09
C ALA A 166 -15.79 14.03 -7.63
N LEU A 167 -15.53 14.12 -6.32
CA LEU A 167 -14.53 15.02 -5.76
C LEU A 167 -13.11 14.58 -6.14
N ILE A 168 -12.80 13.27 -6.03
CA ILE A 168 -11.50 12.72 -6.42
C ILE A 168 -11.19 13.07 -7.88
N ARG A 169 -12.14 12.90 -8.78
CA ARG A 169 -11.95 13.22 -10.21
C ARG A 169 -11.82 14.71 -10.48
N LYS A 170 -12.48 15.55 -9.69
CA LYS A 170 -12.30 17.00 -9.76
C LYS A 170 -10.87 17.40 -9.39
N ASP A 171 -10.31 16.79 -8.34
CA ASP A 171 -8.97 17.10 -7.84
C ASP A 171 -7.87 16.40 -8.65
N ASN A 172 -8.17 15.22 -9.22
CA ASN A 172 -7.27 14.45 -10.08
C ASN A 172 -7.99 14.00 -11.36
N PRO A 173 -8.00 14.80 -12.43
CA PRO A 173 -8.66 14.47 -13.70
C PRO A 173 -8.13 13.19 -14.39
N ASN A 174 -6.92 12.73 -14.02
CA ASN A 174 -6.35 11.48 -14.56
C ASN A 174 -6.94 10.22 -13.91
N MET A 175 -7.68 10.36 -12.81
CA MET A 175 -8.35 9.25 -12.16
C MET A 175 -9.64 8.90 -12.90
N THR A 176 -9.64 7.78 -13.62
CA THR A 176 -10.80 7.35 -14.41
C THR A 176 -11.91 6.71 -13.55
N GLU A 177 -13.13 6.69 -14.06
CA GLU A 177 -14.26 6.02 -13.38
C GLU A 177 -14.00 4.51 -13.23
N GLU A 178 -13.42 3.89 -14.26
CA GLU A 178 -13.10 2.46 -14.23
C GLU A 178 -12.06 2.14 -13.15
N GLN A 179 -11.05 3.00 -12.98
CA GLN A 179 -10.06 2.82 -11.92
C GLN A 179 -10.69 2.96 -10.54
N LEU A 180 -11.55 3.96 -10.34
CA LEU A 180 -12.26 4.14 -9.09
C LEU A 180 -13.19 2.96 -8.77
N ALA A 181 -13.92 2.47 -9.77
CA ALA A 181 -14.76 1.28 -9.62
C ALA A 181 -13.94 0.03 -9.26
N TYR A 182 -12.81 -0.17 -9.95
CA TYR A 182 -11.86 -1.24 -9.62
C TYR A 182 -11.36 -1.13 -8.18
N SER A 183 -10.93 0.08 -7.78
CA SER A 183 -10.41 0.32 -6.43
C SER A 183 -11.45 0.02 -5.36
N VAL A 184 -12.69 0.51 -5.53
CA VAL A 184 -13.81 0.23 -4.60
C VAL A 184 -14.10 -1.27 -4.51
N ALA A 185 -14.07 -2.00 -5.62
CA ALA A 185 -14.29 -3.44 -5.62
C ALA A 185 -13.20 -4.22 -4.86
N LYS A 186 -11.96 -3.68 -4.82
CA LYS A 186 -10.85 -4.29 -4.06
C LYS A 186 -10.82 -3.90 -2.59
N LEU A 187 -11.52 -2.83 -2.21
CA LEU A 187 -11.63 -2.35 -0.83
C LEU A 187 -12.77 -3.02 -0.04
N LYS A 188 -13.71 -3.67 -0.73
CA LYS A 188 -14.81 -4.45 -0.14
C LYS A 188 -14.41 -5.89 0.13
#